data_96c2a537f9d25414aa358f12f9fdd1c9
#
_entry.id   96c2a537f9d25414aa358f12f9fdd1c9
#
_cell.length_a   1.000
_cell.length_b   1.000
_cell.length_c   1.000
_cell.angle_alpha   90.00
_cell.angle_beta   90.00
_cell.angle_gamma   90.00
#
_symmetry.space_group_name_H-M   'P 1'
#
loop_
_entity.id
_entity.type
_entity.pdbx_description
1 polymer ?
#
loop_
_entity_poly.entity_id
_entity_poly.type
_entity_poly.pdbx_seq_one_letter_code
_entity_poly.pdbx_strand_id
1 'polypeptide(L)'
;MNQEDRYTNEYIKEISEEIDSRKEYYAEISNKIWEFAEPRFQEYKSSELLQHALKKEGFSVKSNLAGEETAFIAEYGSGKPVIGLLGEFDALPGLSQKADATERMQAEQLSCEAENEFQKMESNDKHKRPDKISNNVHAHINNCGHGCGHQLIGTGTLASAIALKNFMQKHNLKGMIRYYGCPAEENAGGKAFLVRDGYFNDCDLALCWHPEQGRRACYGSTKANFRVFFTFHGTPAHASMCPELGRSALDAVELMDVGVNYMREHMIDEARIHYAITDTGGDAPNVVQSRAQVLYAIRAPKITQVKELYNRVCNIAKGAALMTETTVEIRQVAAYSNLISNKILADHMNTYLEKLGPITYTEQEYTYAQNFQQALSDQDKKQLPAIARDYFGPNATEAMKKTIFEPIAYQNLYSDLKYSTDVGDVSWIVPTVHLNIPTFAAGTALHSWQAVAQGRSTIAHKGMLYAAKIMALTAMDFLQTPKLVEDAKKELVETLDGETYPNPLPKDLNPEIW
;
A
#
# COMPACT_ATOMS: atom_id res chain seq x y z
N MET A 1 36.02 16.48 11.63
CA MET A 1 34.63 16.19 12.02
C MET A 1 34.18 17.35 12.90
N ASN A 2 33.24 18.17 12.45
CA ASN A 2 32.72 19.26 13.23
C ASN A 2 31.82 18.74 14.38
N GLN A 3 31.35 19.59 15.25
CA GLN A 3 30.56 19.19 16.41
C GLN A 3 29.18 18.63 15.98
N GLU A 4 28.61 19.16 14.91
CA GLU A 4 27.35 18.76 14.32
C GLU A 4 27.41 17.35 13.71
N ASP A 5 28.49 17.03 12.97
CA ASP A 5 28.74 15.68 12.44
C ASP A 5 28.86 14.63 13.56
N ARG A 6 29.46 15.02 14.69
CA ARG A 6 29.62 14.12 15.85
C ARG A 6 28.28 13.77 16.49
N TYR A 7 27.41 14.75 16.74
CA TYR A 7 26.08 14.50 17.30
C TYR A 7 25.22 13.67 16.36
N THR A 8 25.27 13.94 15.06
CA THR A 8 24.54 13.15 14.08
C THR A 8 24.96 11.68 14.11
N ASN A 9 26.26 11.38 14.20
CA ASN A 9 26.75 9.99 14.25
C ASN A 9 26.36 9.28 15.56
N GLU A 10 26.32 9.99 16.71
CA GLU A 10 25.85 9.45 17.99
C GLU A 10 24.35 9.09 17.92
N TYR A 11 23.51 9.93 17.31
CA TYR A 11 22.08 9.69 17.15
C TYR A 11 21.78 8.56 16.17
N ILE A 12 22.53 8.47 15.07
CA ILE A 12 22.44 7.32 14.13
C ILE A 12 22.72 6.02 14.88
N LYS A 13 23.77 5.98 15.69
CA LYS A 13 24.12 4.80 16.48
C LYS A 13 23.02 4.47 17.49
N GLU A 14 22.54 5.45 18.24
CA GLU A 14 21.52 5.26 19.29
C GLU A 14 20.22 4.69 18.72
N ILE A 15 19.65 5.32 17.68
CA ILE A 15 18.42 4.86 17.04
C ILE A 15 18.62 3.48 16.40
N SER A 16 19.78 3.23 15.78
CA SER A 16 20.07 1.94 15.18
C SER A 16 20.17 0.83 16.22
N GLU A 17 20.87 1.05 17.32
CA GLU A 17 21.01 0.09 18.41
C GLU A 17 19.68 -0.20 19.10
N GLU A 18 18.82 0.82 19.30
CA GLU A 18 17.46 0.62 19.84
C GLU A 18 16.64 -0.31 18.97
N ILE A 19 16.61 -0.09 17.64
CA ILE A 19 15.88 -0.94 16.70
C ILE A 19 16.48 -2.34 16.65
N ASP A 20 17.81 -2.46 16.53
CA ASP A 20 18.51 -3.76 16.41
C ASP A 20 18.38 -4.59 17.69
N SER A 21 18.32 -3.97 18.87
CA SER A 21 18.15 -4.67 20.15
C SER A 21 16.84 -5.44 20.24
N ARG A 22 15.83 -5.05 19.46
CA ARG A 22 14.47 -5.64 19.43
C ARG A 22 14.15 -6.33 18.11
N LYS A 23 15.14 -6.65 17.29
CA LYS A 23 14.95 -7.22 15.94
C LYS A 23 14.09 -8.49 15.91
N GLU A 24 14.28 -9.39 16.88
CA GLU A 24 13.51 -10.64 16.98
C GLU A 24 12.03 -10.35 17.30
N TYR A 25 11.75 -9.38 18.18
CA TYR A 25 10.40 -8.95 18.51
C TYR A 25 9.66 -8.40 17.28
N TYR A 26 10.33 -7.54 16.50
CA TYR A 26 9.73 -7.01 15.26
C TYR A 26 9.57 -8.09 14.19
N ALA A 27 10.53 -9.00 14.04
CA ALA A 27 10.40 -10.14 13.14
C ALA A 27 9.20 -11.03 13.50
N GLU A 28 8.96 -11.27 14.79
CA GLU A 28 7.81 -12.05 15.27
C GLU A 28 6.48 -11.36 14.94
N ILE A 29 6.34 -10.05 15.16
CA ILE A 29 5.14 -9.28 14.80
C ILE A 29 4.88 -9.35 13.30
N SER A 30 5.89 -9.09 12.47
CA SER A 30 5.79 -9.16 11.02
C SER A 30 5.37 -10.57 10.55
N ASN A 31 5.95 -11.61 11.14
CA ASN A 31 5.61 -12.99 10.81
C ASN A 31 4.17 -13.36 11.18
N LYS A 32 3.65 -12.86 12.30
CA LYS A 32 2.25 -13.05 12.69
C LYS A 32 1.29 -12.36 11.72
N ILE A 33 1.56 -11.11 11.32
CA ILE A 33 0.75 -10.40 10.33
C ILE A 33 0.81 -11.15 8.98
N TRP A 34 1.99 -11.63 8.58
CA TRP A 34 2.14 -12.46 7.38
C TRP A 34 1.27 -13.74 7.44
N GLU A 35 1.19 -14.39 8.59
CA GLU A 35 0.38 -15.59 8.82
C GLU A 35 -1.12 -15.27 8.83
N PHE A 36 -1.54 -14.15 9.37
CA PHE A 36 -2.95 -13.72 9.35
C PHE A 36 -3.44 -13.46 7.93
N ALA A 37 -2.60 -12.85 7.09
CA ALA A 37 -2.86 -12.56 5.67
C ALA A 37 -4.29 -12.03 5.42
N GLU A 38 -4.72 -11.08 6.23
CA GLU A 38 -6.08 -10.55 6.21
C GLU A 38 -6.23 -9.52 5.06
N PRO A 39 -7.25 -9.66 4.20
CA PRO A 39 -7.46 -8.73 3.10
C PRO A 39 -8.15 -7.43 3.56
N ARG A 40 -8.18 -6.44 2.67
CA ARG A 40 -8.75 -5.10 2.88
C ARG A 40 -10.01 -5.07 3.76
N PHE A 41 -10.04 -4.15 4.72
CA PHE A 41 -11.12 -3.92 5.71
C PHE A 41 -11.44 -5.13 6.60
N GLN A 42 -10.63 -6.19 6.56
CA GLN A 42 -10.78 -7.39 7.37
C GLN A 42 -9.52 -7.69 8.20
N GLU A 43 -8.60 -6.72 8.30
CA GLU A 43 -7.30 -6.83 8.96
C GLU A 43 -7.42 -6.73 10.50
N TYR A 44 -8.38 -7.44 11.08
CA TYR A 44 -8.73 -7.31 12.50
C TYR A 44 -7.57 -7.74 13.42
N LYS A 45 -6.99 -8.92 13.19
CA LYS A 45 -5.90 -9.47 14.00
C LYS A 45 -4.63 -8.66 13.83
N SER A 46 -4.32 -8.26 12.60
CA SER A 46 -3.16 -7.43 12.26
C SER A 46 -3.24 -6.07 12.92
N SER A 47 -4.38 -5.40 12.81
CA SER A 47 -4.65 -4.11 13.47
C SER A 47 -4.55 -4.21 14.99
N GLU A 48 -5.18 -5.22 15.60
CA GLU A 48 -5.16 -5.42 17.05
C GLU A 48 -3.75 -5.69 17.57
N LEU A 49 -2.95 -6.51 16.87
CA LEU A 49 -1.57 -6.81 17.23
C LEU A 49 -0.70 -5.54 17.24
N LEU A 50 -0.82 -4.70 16.21
CA LEU A 50 -0.09 -3.44 16.12
C LEU A 50 -0.55 -2.43 17.20
N GLN A 51 -1.87 -2.32 17.43
CA GLN A 51 -2.42 -1.47 18.49
C GLN A 51 -1.95 -1.91 19.88
N HIS A 52 -1.94 -3.24 20.13
CA HIS A 52 -1.46 -3.79 21.40
C HIS A 52 0.02 -3.47 21.63
N ALA A 53 0.86 -3.64 20.61
CA ALA A 53 2.28 -3.32 20.69
C ALA A 53 2.50 -1.83 21.01
N LEU A 54 1.77 -0.91 20.36
CA LEU A 54 1.85 0.53 20.60
C LEU A 54 1.32 0.92 21.99
N LYS A 55 0.21 0.36 22.44
CA LYS A 55 -0.33 0.58 23.81
C LYS A 55 0.67 0.16 24.87
N LYS A 56 1.33 -1.00 24.69
CA LYS A 56 2.36 -1.51 25.61
C LYS A 56 3.56 -0.57 25.71
N GLU A 57 3.88 0.12 24.63
CA GLU A 57 4.94 1.13 24.58
C GLU A 57 4.49 2.54 25.05
N GLY A 58 3.25 2.68 25.51
CA GLY A 58 2.73 3.91 26.10
C GLY A 58 2.13 4.91 25.11
N PHE A 59 1.81 4.49 23.89
CA PHE A 59 1.03 5.29 22.96
C PHE A 59 -0.45 5.32 23.35
N SER A 60 -1.10 6.48 23.17
CA SER A 60 -2.56 6.61 23.24
C SER A 60 -3.17 6.18 21.91
N VAL A 61 -4.08 5.21 21.91
CA VAL A 61 -4.63 4.61 20.68
C VAL A 61 -6.12 4.94 20.53
N LYS A 62 -6.49 5.44 19.34
CA LYS A 62 -7.86 5.67 18.90
C LYS A 62 -8.13 4.80 17.66
N SER A 63 -9.18 3.97 17.70
CA SER A 63 -9.54 3.00 16.65
C SER A 63 -10.88 3.36 15.99
N ASN A 64 -11.25 2.62 14.94
CA ASN A 64 -12.50 2.78 14.18
C ASN A 64 -12.60 4.18 13.56
N LEU A 65 -11.68 4.50 12.68
CA LEU A 65 -11.59 5.82 12.06
C LEU A 65 -12.25 5.82 10.68
N ALA A 66 -12.88 6.92 10.31
CA ALA A 66 -13.48 7.12 8.98
C ALA A 66 -14.45 6.01 8.51
N GLY A 67 -15.06 5.27 9.44
CA GLY A 67 -15.89 4.11 9.14
C GLY A 67 -15.11 2.81 8.87
N GLU A 68 -13.79 2.83 8.99
CA GLU A 68 -12.92 1.66 8.86
C GLU A 68 -12.65 1.06 10.25
N GLU A 69 -13.19 -0.14 10.52
CA GLU A 69 -13.06 -0.79 11.83
C GLU A 69 -11.61 -1.12 12.18
N THR A 70 -10.76 -1.37 11.18
CA THR A 70 -9.36 -1.77 11.33
C THR A 70 -8.39 -0.59 11.29
N ALA A 71 -8.84 0.63 10.93
CA ALA A 71 -8.04 1.84 10.97
C ALA A 71 -7.86 2.36 12.40
N PHE A 72 -6.67 2.85 12.72
CA PHE A 72 -6.37 3.43 14.02
C PHE A 72 -5.28 4.49 13.96
N ILE A 73 -5.22 5.33 14.98
CA ILE A 73 -4.13 6.25 15.25
C ILE A 73 -3.55 5.95 16.62
N ALA A 74 -2.23 5.94 16.74
CA ALA A 74 -1.52 5.84 18.01
C ALA A 74 -0.58 7.04 18.17
N GLU A 75 -0.72 7.78 19.27
CA GLU A 75 -0.04 9.04 19.52
C GLU A 75 0.89 8.97 20.73
N TYR A 76 2.05 9.59 20.59
CA TYR A 76 2.99 9.82 21.68
C TYR A 76 3.58 11.23 21.63
N GLY A 77 3.72 11.88 22.79
CA GLY A 77 4.20 13.26 22.91
C GLY A 77 3.07 14.28 22.82
N SER A 78 3.40 15.55 22.69
CA SER A 78 2.44 16.64 22.59
C SER A 78 3.04 17.89 21.96
N GLY A 79 2.19 18.70 21.34
CA GLY A 79 2.60 19.94 20.68
C GLY A 79 3.03 19.72 19.23
N LYS A 80 3.82 20.65 18.71
CA LYS A 80 4.28 20.65 17.32
C LYS A 80 5.79 20.39 17.24
N PRO A 81 6.29 19.82 16.14
CA PRO A 81 5.50 19.31 15.00
C PRO A 81 4.79 17.99 15.32
N VAL A 82 3.73 17.68 14.54
CA VAL A 82 3.08 16.36 14.50
C VAL A 82 3.62 15.61 13.29
N ILE A 83 4.34 14.52 13.54
CA ILE A 83 4.93 13.70 12.50
C ILE A 83 4.13 12.40 12.35
N GLY A 84 3.53 12.21 11.18
CA GLY A 84 2.80 11.02 10.80
C GLY A 84 3.74 9.93 10.27
N LEU A 85 3.57 8.71 10.75
CA LEU A 85 4.24 7.51 10.28
C LEU A 85 3.16 6.54 9.77
N LEU A 86 3.15 6.24 8.46
CA LEU A 86 2.07 5.48 7.83
C LEU A 86 2.43 3.99 7.79
N GLY A 87 1.61 3.15 8.41
CA GLY A 87 1.80 1.71 8.47
C GLY A 87 0.64 0.96 7.81
N GLU A 88 0.92 0.23 6.74
CA GLU A 88 0.00 -0.64 6.01
C GLU A 88 0.14 -2.08 6.48
N PHE A 89 -0.94 -2.89 6.38
CA PHE A 89 -0.92 -4.26 6.88
C PHE A 89 -1.95 -5.19 6.23
N ASP A 90 -2.56 -4.80 5.12
CA ASP A 90 -3.51 -5.61 4.36
C ASP A 90 -2.82 -6.59 3.39
N ALA A 91 -3.47 -7.73 3.10
CA ALA A 91 -3.01 -8.77 2.21
C ALA A 91 -3.83 -8.84 0.93
N LEU A 92 -3.28 -9.50 -0.10
CA LEU A 92 -3.88 -9.69 -1.41
C LEU A 92 -4.57 -11.05 -1.53
N PRO A 93 -5.82 -11.10 -2.04
CA PRO A 93 -6.49 -12.36 -2.37
C PRO A 93 -5.76 -13.16 -3.46
N GLY A 94 -5.86 -14.49 -3.39
CA GLY A 94 -5.32 -15.39 -4.41
C GLY A 94 -3.80 -15.64 -4.34
N LEU A 95 -3.13 -15.09 -3.35
CA LEU A 95 -1.66 -15.15 -3.22
C LEU A 95 -1.15 -16.00 -2.05
N SER A 96 -2.01 -16.82 -1.41
CA SER A 96 -1.54 -17.75 -0.38
C SER A 96 -0.35 -18.56 -0.87
N GLN A 97 0.76 -18.58 -0.12
CA GLN A 97 2.01 -19.20 -0.52
C GLN A 97 2.77 -19.69 0.71
N LYS A 98 3.41 -20.84 0.59
CA LYS A 98 4.32 -21.37 1.62
C LYS A 98 5.59 -20.51 1.70
N ALA A 99 5.97 -20.17 2.94
CA ALA A 99 7.22 -19.44 3.17
C ALA A 99 8.43 -20.21 2.65
N ASP A 100 9.42 -19.50 2.14
CA ASP A 100 10.71 -19.99 1.65
C ASP A 100 10.65 -21.00 0.47
N ALA A 101 9.46 -21.31 -0.03
CA ALA A 101 9.33 -22.20 -1.18
C ALA A 101 9.68 -21.46 -2.49
N THR A 102 10.55 -22.08 -3.30
CA THR A 102 10.98 -21.58 -4.61
C THR A 102 10.09 -22.04 -5.76
N GLU A 103 8.94 -22.60 -5.45
CA GLU A 103 7.88 -22.99 -6.36
C GLU A 103 6.51 -22.58 -5.82
N ARG A 104 5.49 -22.53 -6.70
CA ARG A 104 4.13 -22.19 -6.29
C ARG A 104 3.55 -23.29 -5.42
N MET A 105 3.36 -23.03 -4.13
CA MET A 105 2.75 -23.93 -3.15
C MET A 105 1.81 -23.11 -2.26
N GLN A 106 0.57 -23.57 -2.08
CA GLN A 106 -0.30 -22.92 -1.10
C GLN A 106 0.26 -23.12 0.31
N ALA A 107 0.10 -22.12 1.17
CA ALA A 107 0.37 -22.29 2.59
C ALA A 107 -0.57 -23.35 3.17
N GLU A 108 -0.04 -24.21 4.02
CA GLU A 108 -0.89 -25.11 4.83
C GLU A 108 -1.75 -24.23 5.75
N GLN A 109 -3.03 -24.60 5.95
CA GLN A 109 -3.89 -23.90 6.90
C GLN A 109 -3.24 -23.90 8.27
N LEU A 110 -3.22 -22.74 8.93
CA LEU A 110 -2.78 -22.64 10.33
C LEU A 110 -3.54 -23.66 11.16
N SER A 111 -2.80 -24.48 11.92
CA SER A 111 -3.38 -25.42 12.86
C SER A 111 -4.16 -24.65 13.94
N CYS A 112 -5.23 -25.26 14.48
CA CYS A 112 -6.05 -24.72 15.58
C CYS A 112 -5.25 -24.26 16.83
N GLU A 113 -3.96 -24.54 16.90
CA GLU A 113 -3.09 -24.13 18.00
C GLU A 113 -2.75 -22.63 17.98
N ALA A 114 -2.54 -22.05 16.80
CA ALA A 114 -2.29 -20.60 16.66
C ALA A 114 -3.56 -19.78 16.96
N GLU A 115 -4.75 -20.31 16.64
CA GLU A 115 -6.03 -19.71 17.03
C GLU A 115 -6.25 -19.74 18.54
N ASN A 116 -5.81 -20.80 19.22
CA ASN A 116 -5.93 -20.94 20.67
C ASN A 116 -5.00 -20.01 21.45
N GLU A 117 -3.83 -19.65 20.93
CA GLU A 117 -2.93 -18.67 21.55
C GLU A 117 -3.51 -17.25 21.42
N PHE A 118 -4.10 -16.91 20.29
CA PHE A 118 -4.77 -15.62 20.10
C PHE A 118 -6.00 -15.48 21.01
N GLN A 119 -6.83 -16.52 21.12
CA GLN A 119 -7.99 -16.54 22.03
C GLN A 119 -7.60 -16.41 23.51
N LYS A 120 -6.42 -16.87 23.92
CA LYS A 120 -5.89 -16.64 25.28
C LYS A 120 -5.50 -15.18 25.53
N MET A 121 -5.11 -14.45 24.51
CA MET A 121 -4.89 -12.98 24.60
C MET A 121 -6.22 -12.22 24.67
N GLU A 122 -7.27 -12.66 23.95
CA GLU A 122 -8.62 -12.07 23.97
C GLU A 122 -9.39 -12.27 25.28
N SER A 123 -9.10 -13.32 26.05
CA SER A 123 -9.89 -13.66 27.26
C SER A 123 -9.84 -12.62 28.38
N ASN A 124 -9.04 -11.57 28.24
CA ASN A 124 -8.93 -10.49 29.21
C ASN A 124 -9.66 -9.19 28.82
N ASP A 125 -10.31 -9.13 27.65
CA ASP A 125 -11.04 -7.93 27.22
C ASP A 125 -12.53 -8.24 26.93
N LYS A 126 -13.45 -7.51 27.59
CA LYS A 126 -14.89 -7.81 27.68
C LYS A 126 -15.73 -7.33 26.49
N HIS A 127 -15.19 -7.14 25.29
CA HIS A 127 -15.97 -6.74 24.13
C HIS A 127 -16.21 -7.93 23.18
N LYS A 128 -17.35 -8.60 23.35
CA LYS A 128 -17.83 -9.66 22.43
C LYS A 128 -18.14 -9.05 21.06
N ARG A 129 -17.48 -9.57 20.01
CA ARG A 129 -17.81 -9.32 18.62
C ARG A 129 -19.17 -9.93 18.23
N PRO A 130 -19.91 -9.32 17.31
CA PRO A 130 -21.09 -9.97 16.74
C PRO A 130 -20.66 -11.08 15.77
N ASP A 131 -21.17 -12.29 15.96
CA ASP A 131 -21.01 -13.46 15.07
C ASP A 131 -21.71 -13.23 13.72
N LYS A 132 -21.11 -12.43 12.83
CA LYS A 132 -21.63 -12.21 11.47
C LYS A 132 -20.51 -12.23 10.43
N ILE A 133 -19.76 -13.32 10.34
CA ILE A 133 -18.95 -13.59 9.17
C ILE A 133 -19.60 -14.76 8.45
N SER A 134 -20.12 -14.52 7.23
CA SER A 134 -20.73 -15.57 6.42
C SER A 134 -19.69 -16.59 5.95
N ASN A 135 -20.06 -17.85 5.79
CA ASN A 135 -19.16 -18.94 5.36
C ASN A 135 -18.40 -18.66 4.05
N ASN A 136 -18.90 -17.75 3.19
CA ASN A 136 -18.22 -17.34 1.95
C ASN A 136 -17.02 -16.42 2.19
N VAL A 137 -17.03 -15.63 3.29
CA VAL A 137 -15.91 -14.73 3.66
C VAL A 137 -14.70 -15.55 4.12
N HIS A 138 -14.91 -16.61 4.88
CA HIS A 138 -13.82 -17.49 5.32
C HIS A 138 -13.06 -18.17 4.16
N ALA A 139 -13.74 -18.53 3.08
CA ALA A 139 -13.11 -19.15 1.90
C ALA A 139 -12.18 -18.17 1.16
N HIS A 140 -12.44 -16.86 1.21
CA HIS A 140 -11.57 -15.84 0.59
C HIS A 140 -10.34 -15.53 1.43
N ILE A 141 -10.46 -15.48 2.76
CA ILE A 141 -9.34 -15.21 3.68
C ILE A 141 -8.27 -16.31 3.58
N ASN A 142 -8.67 -17.56 3.47
CA ASN A 142 -7.76 -18.72 3.39
C ASN A 142 -6.87 -18.77 2.13
N ASN A 143 -7.04 -17.84 1.18
CA ASN A 143 -6.25 -17.80 -0.06
C ASN A 143 -5.48 -16.48 -0.24
N CYS A 144 -5.32 -15.68 0.82
CA CYS A 144 -4.62 -14.40 0.76
C CYS A 144 -3.12 -14.56 1.08
N GLY A 145 -2.33 -13.57 0.68
CA GLY A 145 -0.91 -13.49 0.99
C GLY A 145 -0.36 -12.07 0.81
N HIS A 146 0.67 -11.74 1.59
CA HIS A 146 1.32 -10.43 1.55
C HIS A 146 2.25 -10.28 0.33
N GLY A 147 1.65 -10.16 -0.86
CA GLY A 147 2.38 -10.02 -2.13
C GLY A 147 3.04 -8.66 -2.34
N CYS A 148 2.68 -7.66 -1.53
CA CYS A 148 3.29 -6.31 -1.52
C CYS A 148 4.19 -6.08 -0.29
N GLY A 149 4.14 -7.00 0.69
CA GLY A 149 4.96 -6.91 1.89
C GLY A 149 4.44 -5.94 2.95
N HIS A 150 3.12 -5.69 3.00
CA HIS A 150 2.51 -4.75 3.95
C HIS A 150 2.71 -5.15 5.42
N GLN A 151 2.86 -6.46 5.73
CA GLN A 151 3.27 -6.88 7.08
C GLN A 151 4.62 -6.30 7.50
N LEU A 152 5.54 -6.11 6.54
CA LEU A 152 6.83 -5.44 6.78
C LEU A 152 6.62 -3.94 6.98
N ILE A 153 5.71 -3.31 6.19
CA ILE A 153 5.42 -1.88 6.27
C ILE A 153 4.88 -1.52 7.64
N GLY A 154 3.80 -2.19 8.08
CA GLY A 154 3.21 -1.94 9.38
C GLY A 154 4.21 -2.13 10.53
N THR A 155 4.98 -3.22 10.48
CA THR A 155 5.95 -3.52 11.55
C THR A 155 7.19 -2.63 11.50
N GLY A 156 7.73 -2.29 10.33
CA GLY A 156 8.86 -1.36 10.21
C GLY A 156 8.49 0.04 10.69
N THR A 157 7.28 0.49 10.37
CA THR A 157 6.72 1.75 10.86
C THR A 157 6.52 1.73 12.38
N LEU A 158 6.07 0.59 12.97
CA LEU A 158 5.99 0.38 14.42
C LEU A 158 7.38 0.51 15.07
N ALA A 159 8.40 -0.13 14.50
CA ALA A 159 9.76 -0.07 15.02
C ALA A 159 10.32 1.36 14.99
N SER A 160 10.04 2.11 13.91
CA SER A 160 10.38 3.53 13.80
C SER A 160 9.70 4.37 14.89
N ALA A 161 8.40 4.19 15.11
CA ALA A 161 7.64 4.93 16.10
C ALA A 161 8.16 4.68 17.53
N ILE A 162 8.46 3.42 17.87
CA ILE A 162 8.98 3.05 19.20
C ILE A 162 10.38 3.63 19.42
N ALA A 163 11.27 3.49 18.45
CA ALA A 163 12.64 4.03 18.57
C ALA A 163 12.63 5.56 18.70
N LEU A 164 11.83 6.23 17.90
CA LEU A 164 11.69 7.69 17.95
C LEU A 164 11.08 8.15 19.29
N LYS A 165 10.07 7.44 19.81
CA LYS A 165 9.52 7.69 21.16
C LYS A 165 10.60 7.59 22.23
N ASN A 166 11.41 6.53 22.24
CA ASN A 166 12.48 6.34 23.22
C ASN A 166 13.54 7.44 23.11
N PHE A 167 13.89 7.83 21.88
CA PHE A 167 14.78 8.95 21.62
C PHE A 167 14.23 10.28 22.15
N MET A 168 12.94 10.57 21.88
CA MET A 168 12.27 11.78 22.41
C MET A 168 12.29 11.84 23.93
N GLN A 169 12.01 10.71 24.60
CA GLN A 169 12.05 10.63 26.06
C GLN A 169 13.45 10.93 26.60
N LYS A 170 14.47 10.28 26.04
CA LYS A 170 15.86 10.44 26.50
C LYS A 170 16.39 11.84 26.31
N HIS A 171 16.05 12.49 25.18
CA HIS A 171 16.53 13.82 24.81
C HIS A 171 15.56 14.93 25.15
N ASN A 172 14.44 14.62 25.83
CA ASN A 172 13.39 15.57 26.24
C ASN A 172 12.90 16.44 25.07
N LEU A 173 12.70 15.82 23.89
CA LEU A 173 12.23 16.51 22.70
C LEU A 173 10.72 16.76 22.76
N LYS A 174 10.31 17.93 22.29
CA LYS A 174 8.90 18.31 22.10
C LYS A 174 8.42 17.89 20.73
N GLY A 175 7.12 17.74 20.58
CA GLY A 175 6.46 17.31 19.35
C GLY A 175 5.61 16.07 19.58
N MET A 176 4.97 15.62 18.54
CA MET A 176 4.10 14.43 18.57
C MET A 176 4.49 13.46 17.46
N ILE A 177 4.58 12.19 17.81
CA ILE A 177 4.63 11.08 16.85
C ILE A 177 3.22 10.52 16.74
N ARG A 178 2.75 10.35 15.53
CA ARG A 178 1.47 9.73 15.24
C ARG A 178 1.67 8.57 14.27
N TYR A 179 1.51 7.34 14.78
CA TYR A 179 1.41 6.15 13.94
C TYR A 179 -0.01 6.07 13.38
N TYR A 180 -0.14 6.05 12.06
CA TYR A 180 -1.39 5.78 11.38
C TYR A 180 -1.42 4.31 10.96
N GLY A 181 -2.33 3.52 11.54
CA GLY A 181 -2.65 2.19 11.06
C GLY A 181 -3.60 2.30 9.88
N CYS A 182 -3.05 2.06 8.69
CA CYS A 182 -3.70 2.29 7.40
C CYS A 182 -4.12 0.96 6.77
N PRO A 183 -5.37 0.51 6.92
CA PRO A 183 -5.88 -0.68 6.25
C PRO A 183 -6.16 -0.44 4.77
N ALA A 184 -6.38 -1.52 4.03
CA ALA A 184 -7.02 -1.53 2.72
C ALA A 184 -6.34 -0.66 1.64
N GLU A 185 -4.99 -0.55 1.67
CA GLU A 185 -4.25 0.12 0.60
C GLU A 185 -4.50 -0.58 -0.74
N GLU A 186 -4.44 -1.92 -0.72
CA GLU A 186 -4.68 -2.77 -1.87
C GLU A 186 -6.14 -2.71 -2.32
N ASN A 187 -6.41 -2.01 -3.37
CA ASN A 187 -7.70 -1.94 -4.04
C ASN A 187 -8.78 -1.00 -3.46
N ALA A 188 -8.75 -0.58 -2.19
CA ALA A 188 -9.82 0.21 -1.61
C ALA A 188 -9.42 1.66 -1.26
N GLY A 189 -8.14 1.90 -0.88
CA GLY A 189 -7.65 3.24 -0.60
C GLY A 189 -8.06 3.79 0.75
N GLY A 190 -7.79 3.04 1.83
CA GLY A 190 -8.18 3.42 3.19
C GLY A 190 -7.72 4.81 3.59
N LYS A 191 -6.50 5.23 3.20
CA LYS A 191 -5.99 6.56 3.53
C LYS A 191 -6.83 7.70 2.93
N ALA A 192 -7.47 7.49 1.76
CA ALA A 192 -8.34 8.50 1.18
C ALA A 192 -9.58 8.78 2.05
N PHE A 193 -10.12 7.77 2.74
CA PHE A 193 -11.21 7.96 3.72
C PHE A 193 -10.71 8.72 4.96
N LEU A 194 -9.52 8.38 5.48
CA LEU A 194 -8.92 9.09 6.61
C LEU A 194 -8.66 10.57 6.27
N VAL A 195 -8.19 10.87 5.06
CA VAL A 195 -7.99 12.24 4.57
C VAL A 195 -9.31 12.97 4.43
N ARG A 196 -10.32 12.34 3.80
CA ARG A 196 -11.66 12.91 3.64
C ARG A 196 -12.27 13.35 4.97
N ASP A 197 -12.10 12.53 6.00
CA ASP A 197 -12.68 12.76 7.32
C ASP A 197 -11.78 13.58 8.25
N GLY A 198 -10.66 14.13 7.72
CA GLY A 198 -9.83 15.14 8.37
C GLY A 198 -8.81 14.62 9.38
N TYR A 199 -8.51 13.33 9.42
CA TYR A 199 -7.56 12.75 10.37
C TYR A 199 -6.10 13.18 10.13
N PHE A 200 -5.80 13.82 9.00
CA PHE A 200 -4.49 14.36 8.69
C PHE A 200 -4.40 15.90 8.81
N ASN A 201 -5.50 16.61 9.12
CA ASN A 201 -5.56 18.08 9.05
C ASN A 201 -4.58 18.78 9.99
N ASP A 202 -4.22 18.18 11.10
CA ASP A 202 -3.27 18.71 12.08
C ASP A 202 -1.87 18.07 12.00
N CYS A 203 -1.65 17.14 11.07
CA CYS A 203 -0.36 16.52 10.79
C CYS A 203 0.55 17.54 10.06
N ASP A 204 1.83 17.59 10.44
CA ASP A 204 2.77 18.52 9.84
C ASP A 204 3.63 17.89 8.74
N LEU A 205 3.93 16.60 8.85
CA LEU A 205 4.70 15.79 7.90
C LEU A 205 4.20 14.35 7.94
N ALA A 206 4.31 13.63 6.82
CA ALA A 206 4.03 12.20 6.73
C ALA A 206 5.20 11.44 6.10
N LEU A 207 5.60 10.34 6.73
CA LEU A 207 6.64 9.45 6.26
C LEU A 207 6.06 8.05 6.06
N CYS A 208 6.36 7.44 4.92
CA CYS A 208 6.02 6.05 4.64
C CYS A 208 7.17 5.34 3.94
N TRP A 209 7.10 4.03 3.87
CA TRP A 209 8.07 3.23 3.16
C TRP A 209 7.40 2.03 2.47
N HIS A 210 8.09 1.44 1.51
CA HIS A 210 7.58 0.27 0.78
C HIS A 210 8.70 -0.70 0.43
N PRO A 211 8.48 -2.02 0.56
CA PRO A 211 9.31 -3.07 -0.03
C PRO A 211 9.46 -2.88 -1.53
N GLU A 212 10.70 -2.88 -2.00
CA GLU A 212 11.01 -2.67 -3.43
C GLU A 212 12.34 -3.31 -3.85
N GLN A 213 12.77 -3.06 -5.09
CA GLN A 213 13.99 -3.62 -5.66
C GLN A 213 15.26 -2.88 -5.25
N GLY A 214 15.13 -1.61 -4.89
CA GLY A 214 16.27 -0.76 -4.59
C GLY A 214 16.02 0.16 -3.42
N ARG A 215 17.06 0.84 -2.96
CA ARG A 215 17.06 1.75 -1.82
C ARG A 215 17.01 3.19 -2.32
N ARG A 216 15.92 3.91 -2.11
CA ARG A 216 15.78 5.34 -2.43
C ARG A 216 14.67 6.02 -1.66
N ALA A 217 14.83 7.30 -1.33
CA ALA A 217 13.72 8.19 -1.05
C ALA A 217 13.11 8.64 -2.39
N CYS A 218 11.82 8.39 -2.59
CA CYS A 218 11.16 8.67 -3.85
C CYS A 218 10.92 10.17 -4.01
N TYR A 219 11.31 10.71 -5.17
CA TYR A 219 10.94 12.04 -5.62
C TYR A 219 10.32 11.92 -7.01
N GLY A 220 8.99 12.05 -7.08
CA GLY A 220 8.19 11.82 -8.28
C GLY A 220 6.71 11.69 -7.97
N SER A 221 5.91 11.41 -8.97
CA SER A 221 4.47 11.24 -8.82
C SER A 221 4.05 9.79 -9.08
N THR A 222 2.93 9.37 -8.50
CA THR A 222 2.23 8.13 -8.82
C THR A 222 1.03 8.41 -9.69
N LYS A 223 0.38 7.37 -10.23
CA LYS A 223 -0.86 7.55 -11.00
C LYS A 223 -2.07 7.62 -10.07
N ALA A 224 -2.95 8.59 -10.35
CA ALA A 224 -4.30 8.58 -9.80
C ALA A 224 -5.12 7.43 -10.38
N ASN A 225 -6.12 6.94 -9.62
CA ASN A 225 -6.92 5.77 -10.00
C ASN A 225 -8.33 5.86 -9.45
N PHE A 226 -9.34 5.50 -10.27
CA PHE A 226 -10.71 5.22 -9.83
C PHE A 226 -11.06 3.76 -10.06
N ARG A 227 -11.81 3.17 -9.12
CA ARG A 227 -12.44 1.87 -9.27
C ARG A 227 -13.95 2.02 -9.22
N VAL A 228 -14.62 1.49 -10.25
CA VAL A 228 -16.04 1.75 -10.48
C VAL A 228 -16.72 0.47 -10.96
N PHE A 229 -17.78 0.05 -10.27
CA PHE A 229 -18.70 -0.96 -10.78
C PHE A 229 -19.74 -0.32 -11.69
N PHE A 230 -19.98 -0.98 -12.82
CA PHE A 230 -21.10 -0.74 -13.70
C PHE A 230 -21.97 -2.00 -13.67
N THR A 231 -23.16 -1.88 -13.11
CA THR A 231 -24.14 -2.97 -13.01
C THR A 231 -25.29 -2.70 -13.95
N PHE A 232 -25.45 -3.55 -14.94
CA PHE A 232 -26.56 -3.46 -15.88
C PHE A 232 -27.73 -4.33 -15.41
N HIS A 233 -28.95 -3.82 -15.62
CA HIS A 233 -30.19 -4.51 -15.32
C HIS A 233 -31.06 -4.57 -16.57
N GLY A 234 -31.40 -5.80 -16.96
CA GLY A 234 -32.19 -6.13 -18.14
C GLY A 234 -33.46 -6.90 -17.80
N THR A 235 -34.00 -7.59 -18.79
CA THR A 235 -35.24 -8.40 -18.66
C THR A 235 -34.95 -9.84 -19.05
N PRO A 236 -35.18 -10.84 -18.18
CA PRO A 236 -34.96 -12.24 -18.52
C PRO A 236 -36.00 -12.75 -19.48
N ALA A 237 -35.60 -13.66 -20.33
CA ALA A 237 -36.50 -14.39 -21.24
C ALA A 237 -35.91 -15.77 -21.62
N HIS A 238 -36.73 -16.65 -22.13
CA HIS A 238 -36.24 -17.88 -22.72
C HIS A 238 -35.61 -17.59 -24.09
N ALA A 239 -34.30 -17.74 -24.20
CA ALA A 239 -33.52 -17.25 -25.33
C ALA A 239 -33.90 -17.86 -26.70
N SER A 240 -34.57 -19.02 -26.73
CA SER A 240 -35.03 -19.65 -27.98
C SER A 240 -36.55 -19.62 -28.20
N MET A 241 -37.36 -19.46 -27.13
CA MET A 241 -38.82 -19.46 -27.26
C MET A 241 -39.42 -18.07 -27.44
N CYS A 242 -38.90 -17.09 -26.75
CA CYS A 242 -39.40 -15.71 -26.73
C CYS A 242 -38.26 -14.70 -26.54
N PRO A 243 -37.18 -14.73 -27.35
CA PRO A 243 -36.02 -13.86 -27.20
C PRO A 243 -36.40 -12.37 -27.32
N GLU A 244 -37.44 -12.03 -28.07
CA GLU A 244 -37.95 -10.67 -28.27
C GLU A 244 -38.47 -10.01 -26.99
N LEU A 245 -38.78 -10.79 -25.95
CA LEU A 245 -39.20 -10.28 -24.65
C LEU A 245 -38.00 -9.98 -23.71
N GLY A 246 -36.82 -10.48 -24.05
CA GLY A 246 -35.60 -10.32 -23.27
C GLY A 246 -34.86 -9.02 -23.56
N ARG A 247 -34.09 -8.54 -22.58
CA ARG A 247 -33.08 -7.46 -22.71
C ARG A 247 -31.85 -7.92 -21.93
N SER A 248 -30.75 -8.18 -22.64
CA SER A 248 -29.55 -8.77 -22.05
C SER A 248 -28.70 -7.71 -21.38
N ALA A 249 -28.51 -7.86 -20.08
CA ALA A 249 -27.56 -7.06 -19.30
C ALA A 249 -26.10 -7.40 -19.67
N LEU A 250 -25.82 -8.65 -20.08
CA LEU A 250 -24.48 -9.06 -20.51
C LEU A 250 -24.09 -8.40 -21.83
N ASP A 251 -25.02 -8.31 -22.80
CA ASP A 251 -24.77 -7.60 -24.06
C ASP A 251 -24.45 -6.13 -23.82
N ALA A 252 -25.09 -5.52 -22.80
CA ALA A 252 -24.76 -4.14 -22.41
C ALA A 252 -23.32 -4.01 -21.85
N VAL A 253 -22.85 -4.97 -21.04
CA VAL A 253 -21.45 -5.01 -20.57
C VAL A 253 -20.50 -5.16 -21.76
N GLU A 254 -20.75 -6.09 -22.69
CA GLU A 254 -19.91 -6.31 -23.87
C GLU A 254 -19.83 -5.05 -24.75
N LEU A 255 -20.96 -4.40 -25.02
CA LEU A 255 -21.00 -3.15 -25.80
C LEU A 255 -20.26 -2.00 -25.08
N MET A 256 -20.38 -1.89 -23.75
CA MET A 256 -19.60 -0.95 -22.97
C MET A 256 -18.10 -1.21 -23.11
N ASP A 257 -17.66 -2.48 -22.99
CA ASP A 257 -16.25 -2.85 -23.08
C ASP A 257 -15.67 -2.55 -24.47
N VAL A 258 -16.43 -2.82 -25.53
CA VAL A 258 -16.08 -2.44 -26.92
C VAL A 258 -15.99 -0.92 -27.04
N GLY A 259 -16.97 -0.17 -26.53
CA GLY A 259 -16.98 1.30 -26.57
C GLY A 259 -15.76 1.91 -25.86
N VAL A 260 -15.38 1.38 -24.69
CA VAL A 260 -14.19 1.83 -23.97
C VAL A 260 -12.91 1.45 -24.75
N ASN A 261 -12.86 0.31 -25.43
CA ASN A 261 -11.71 -0.04 -26.26
C ASN A 261 -11.50 0.96 -27.41
N TYR A 262 -12.57 1.45 -28.06
CA TYR A 262 -12.47 2.52 -29.04
C TYR A 262 -12.05 3.87 -28.43
N MET A 263 -12.47 4.17 -27.20
CA MET A 263 -12.07 5.39 -26.51
C MET A 263 -10.55 5.46 -26.29
N ARG A 264 -9.84 4.33 -26.23
CA ARG A 264 -8.37 4.28 -26.02
C ARG A 264 -7.58 4.99 -27.10
N GLU A 265 -8.09 5.10 -28.31
CA GLU A 265 -7.49 5.88 -29.40
C GLU A 265 -7.49 7.41 -29.14
N HIS A 266 -8.28 7.85 -28.15
CA HIS A 266 -8.58 9.26 -27.89
C HIS A 266 -8.36 9.64 -26.43
N MET A 267 -7.37 9.03 -25.78
CA MET A 267 -6.90 9.39 -24.44
C MET A 267 -5.38 9.58 -24.44
N ILE A 268 -4.85 10.22 -23.41
CA ILE A 268 -3.40 10.43 -23.29
C ILE A 268 -2.65 9.10 -23.15
N ASP A 269 -1.42 9.04 -23.65
CA ASP A 269 -0.61 7.81 -23.71
C ASP A 269 -0.32 7.22 -22.33
N GLU A 270 -0.21 8.05 -21.30
CA GLU A 270 0.07 7.66 -19.93
C GLU A 270 -1.16 7.09 -19.19
N ALA A 271 -2.37 7.31 -19.72
CA ALA A 271 -3.58 6.77 -19.12
C ALA A 271 -3.73 5.26 -19.39
N ARG A 272 -4.39 4.57 -18.47
CA ARG A 272 -4.72 3.14 -18.62
C ARG A 272 -6.13 2.90 -18.10
N ILE A 273 -6.89 2.09 -18.84
CA ILE A 273 -8.21 1.63 -18.43
C ILE A 273 -8.23 0.12 -18.54
N HIS A 274 -8.55 -0.55 -17.44
CA HIS A 274 -8.68 -2.00 -17.35
C HIS A 274 -10.05 -2.34 -16.81
N TYR A 275 -10.55 -3.54 -17.14
CA TYR A 275 -11.80 -4.03 -16.58
C TYR A 275 -11.75 -5.53 -16.30
N ALA A 276 -12.68 -5.98 -15.45
CA ALA A 276 -12.97 -7.37 -15.19
C ALA A 276 -14.49 -7.54 -15.09
N ILE A 277 -15.06 -8.50 -15.84
CA ILE A 277 -16.46 -8.88 -15.66
C ILE A 277 -16.56 -9.66 -14.36
N THR A 278 -17.31 -9.14 -13.40
CA THR A 278 -17.46 -9.70 -12.05
C THR A 278 -18.75 -10.52 -11.89
N ASP A 279 -19.72 -10.32 -12.77
CA ASP A 279 -20.97 -11.08 -12.83
C ASP A 279 -21.45 -11.13 -14.29
N THR A 280 -21.60 -12.33 -14.82
CA THR A 280 -22.09 -12.56 -16.17
C THR A 280 -23.61 -12.77 -16.25
N GLY A 281 -24.29 -12.80 -15.11
CA GLY A 281 -25.72 -13.06 -15.02
C GLY A 281 -26.11 -14.54 -15.04
N GLY A 282 -25.14 -15.44 -14.82
CA GLY A 282 -25.31 -16.89 -14.77
C GLY A 282 -24.58 -17.62 -15.89
N ASP A 283 -24.68 -18.96 -15.87
CA ASP A 283 -23.99 -19.89 -16.76
C ASP A 283 -24.91 -20.59 -17.77
N ALA A 284 -26.21 -20.28 -17.74
CA ALA A 284 -27.21 -20.91 -18.60
C ALA A 284 -27.44 -20.09 -19.89
N PRO A 285 -26.93 -20.54 -21.08
CA PRO A 285 -27.01 -19.76 -22.32
C PRO A 285 -28.43 -19.67 -22.91
N ASN A 286 -29.36 -20.45 -22.40
CA ASN A 286 -30.77 -20.42 -22.79
C ASN A 286 -31.62 -19.44 -21.97
N VAL A 287 -31.00 -18.64 -21.08
CA VAL A 287 -31.64 -17.58 -20.29
C VAL A 287 -31.01 -16.25 -20.67
N VAL A 288 -31.81 -15.26 -21.10
CA VAL A 288 -31.34 -13.90 -21.30
C VAL A 288 -30.97 -13.31 -19.94
N GLN A 289 -29.76 -12.77 -19.79
CA GLN A 289 -29.21 -12.30 -18.52
C GLN A 289 -29.89 -11.02 -18.09
N SER A 290 -30.58 -11.08 -16.93
CA SER A 290 -31.28 -9.90 -16.35
C SER A 290 -30.38 -9.00 -15.55
N ARG A 291 -29.17 -9.46 -15.19
CA ARG A 291 -28.15 -8.67 -14.46
C ARG A 291 -26.77 -9.09 -14.94
N ALA A 292 -25.89 -8.10 -15.15
CA ALA A 292 -24.46 -8.34 -15.33
C ALA A 292 -23.67 -7.17 -14.75
N GLN A 293 -22.41 -7.42 -14.36
CA GLN A 293 -21.59 -6.41 -13.72
C GLN A 293 -20.15 -6.47 -14.21
N VAL A 294 -19.56 -5.29 -14.40
CA VAL A 294 -18.14 -5.12 -14.74
C VAL A 294 -17.50 -4.10 -13.82
N LEU A 295 -16.29 -4.40 -13.34
CA LEU A 295 -15.44 -3.50 -12.54
C LEU A 295 -14.39 -2.87 -13.44
N TYR A 296 -14.33 -1.54 -13.44
CA TYR A 296 -13.33 -0.75 -14.15
C TYR A 296 -12.28 -0.18 -13.20
N ALA A 297 -11.02 -0.16 -13.64
CA ALA A 297 -9.92 0.62 -13.08
C ALA A 297 -9.48 1.67 -14.11
N ILE A 298 -9.62 2.96 -13.77
CA ILE A 298 -9.32 4.10 -14.65
C ILE A 298 -8.15 4.85 -14.05
N ARG A 299 -7.02 4.92 -14.76
CA ARG A 299 -5.76 5.50 -14.26
C ARG A 299 -5.22 6.58 -15.20
N ALA A 300 -4.70 7.66 -14.60
CA ALA A 300 -3.97 8.71 -15.33
C ALA A 300 -2.94 9.37 -14.38
N PRO A 301 -1.97 10.16 -14.92
CA PRO A 301 -0.99 10.86 -14.11
C PRO A 301 -1.59 11.80 -13.05
N LYS A 302 -2.69 12.49 -13.36
CA LYS A 302 -3.37 13.43 -12.45
C LYS A 302 -4.81 13.02 -12.18
N ILE A 303 -5.27 13.29 -10.96
CA ILE A 303 -6.65 13.00 -10.55
C ILE A 303 -7.70 13.72 -11.40
N THR A 304 -7.41 14.93 -11.88
CA THR A 304 -8.28 15.68 -12.78
C THR A 304 -8.49 14.97 -14.12
N GLN A 305 -7.44 14.34 -14.65
CA GLN A 305 -7.50 13.52 -15.88
C GLN A 305 -8.31 12.24 -15.66
N VAL A 306 -8.17 11.60 -14.48
CA VAL A 306 -8.99 10.43 -14.12
C VAL A 306 -10.47 10.80 -14.09
N LYS A 307 -10.83 11.95 -13.49
CA LYS A 307 -12.22 12.45 -13.46
C LYS A 307 -12.78 12.69 -14.86
N GLU A 308 -11.99 13.25 -15.77
CA GLU A 308 -12.41 13.43 -17.16
C GLU A 308 -12.67 12.08 -17.85
N LEU A 309 -11.71 11.13 -17.75
CA LEU A 309 -11.86 9.80 -18.32
C LEU A 309 -13.04 9.03 -17.72
N TYR A 310 -13.24 9.13 -16.41
CA TYR A 310 -14.38 8.53 -15.73
C TYR A 310 -15.72 9.02 -16.30
N ASN A 311 -15.87 10.33 -16.53
CA ASN A 311 -17.09 10.88 -17.12
C ASN A 311 -17.33 10.33 -18.53
N ARG A 312 -16.28 10.15 -19.32
CA ARG A 312 -16.37 9.54 -20.67
C ARG A 312 -16.78 8.07 -20.60
N VAL A 313 -16.20 7.29 -19.67
CA VAL A 313 -16.58 5.89 -19.42
C VAL A 313 -18.05 5.79 -18.99
N CYS A 314 -18.51 6.68 -18.10
CA CYS A 314 -19.92 6.75 -17.70
C CYS A 314 -20.86 7.04 -18.88
N ASN A 315 -20.46 7.88 -19.82
CA ASN A 315 -21.25 8.15 -21.02
C ASN A 315 -21.34 6.93 -21.94
N ILE A 316 -20.24 6.17 -22.09
CA ILE A 316 -20.23 4.92 -22.84
C ILE A 316 -21.18 3.90 -22.19
N ALA A 317 -21.13 3.74 -20.86
CA ALA A 317 -22.04 2.85 -20.14
C ALA A 317 -23.52 3.21 -20.37
N LYS A 318 -23.85 4.49 -20.28
CA LYS A 318 -25.21 4.99 -20.58
C LYS A 318 -25.61 4.72 -22.05
N GLY A 319 -24.67 4.87 -22.98
CA GLY A 319 -24.88 4.55 -24.40
C GLY A 319 -25.15 3.04 -24.61
N ALA A 320 -24.38 2.18 -23.96
CA ALA A 320 -24.58 0.72 -23.99
C ALA A 320 -25.96 0.32 -23.43
N ALA A 321 -26.35 0.92 -22.29
CA ALA A 321 -27.67 0.70 -21.71
C ALA A 321 -28.81 1.13 -22.66
N LEU A 322 -28.64 2.27 -23.33
CA LEU A 322 -29.62 2.74 -24.32
C LEU A 322 -29.74 1.80 -25.52
N MET A 323 -28.60 1.32 -26.04
CA MET A 323 -28.58 0.41 -27.20
C MET A 323 -29.25 -0.93 -26.90
N THR A 324 -29.18 -1.43 -25.67
CA THR A 324 -29.73 -2.71 -25.24
C THR A 324 -31.08 -2.61 -24.54
N GLU A 325 -31.64 -1.40 -24.42
CA GLU A 325 -32.86 -1.13 -23.65
C GLU A 325 -32.80 -1.64 -22.21
N THR A 326 -31.59 -1.55 -21.59
CA THR A 326 -31.33 -1.88 -20.18
C THR A 326 -31.16 -0.62 -19.35
N THR A 327 -30.92 -0.76 -18.04
CA THR A 327 -30.52 0.34 -17.16
C THR A 327 -29.14 0.05 -16.59
N VAL A 328 -28.41 1.11 -16.22
CA VAL A 328 -27.07 0.97 -15.60
C VAL A 328 -27.03 1.72 -14.26
N GLU A 329 -26.55 1.01 -13.24
CA GLU A 329 -26.13 1.55 -11.94
C GLU A 329 -24.62 1.74 -11.98
N ILE A 330 -24.13 2.93 -11.56
CA ILE A 330 -22.72 3.29 -11.54
C ILE A 330 -22.31 3.52 -10.10
N ARG A 331 -21.41 2.69 -9.56
CA ARG A 331 -20.96 2.77 -8.18
C ARG A 331 -19.44 2.85 -8.11
N GLN A 332 -18.91 4.02 -7.75
CA GLN A 332 -17.50 4.18 -7.42
C GLN A 332 -17.23 3.53 -6.06
N VAL A 333 -16.15 2.73 -5.95
CA VAL A 333 -15.83 1.97 -4.72
C VAL A 333 -14.46 2.30 -4.16
N ALA A 334 -13.57 2.86 -4.98
CA ALA A 334 -12.27 3.36 -4.52
C ALA A 334 -11.79 4.50 -5.41
N ALA A 335 -10.98 5.37 -4.82
CA ALA A 335 -10.30 6.44 -5.55
C ALA A 335 -9.00 6.81 -4.84
N TYR A 336 -7.96 7.05 -5.63
CA TYR A 336 -6.65 7.52 -5.15
C TYR A 336 -6.22 8.72 -5.97
N SER A 337 -5.70 9.73 -5.30
CA SER A 337 -5.03 10.84 -5.96
C SER A 337 -3.59 10.48 -6.34
N ASN A 338 -3.01 11.20 -7.28
CA ASN A 338 -1.59 11.09 -7.54
C ASN A 338 -0.75 11.66 -6.40
N LEU A 339 0.45 11.12 -6.21
CA LEU A 339 1.39 11.57 -5.18
C LEU A 339 1.96 12.96 -5.52
N ILE A 340 2.03 13.82 -4.52
CA ILE A 340 2.78 15.09 -4.53
C ILE A 340 4.03 14.89 -3.67
N SER A 341 5.17 14.64 -4.29
CA SER A 341 6.43 14.44 -3.56
C SER A 341 6.94 15.73 -2.95
N ASN A 342 7.63 15.61 -1.81
CA ASN A 342 8.33 16.70 -1.16
C ASN A 342 9.85 16.47 -1.22
N LYS A 343 10.57 17.35 -1.92
CA LYS A 343 12.01 17.22 -2.16
C LYS A 343 12.82 17.41 -0.89
N ILE A 344 12.43 18.34 -0.03
CA ILE A 344 13.11 18.59 1.24
C ILE A 344 13.12 17.32 2.11
N LEU A 345 11.97 16.66 2.23
CA LEU A 345 11.86 15.38 2.93
C LEU A 345 12.70 14.29 2.26
N ALA A 346 12.64 14.18 0.92
CA ALA A 346 13.40 13.19 0.18
C ALA A 346 14.92 13.39 0.31
N ASP A 347 15.41 14.62 0.27
CA ASP A 347 16.84 14.94 0.44
C ASP A 347 17.35 14.58 1.84
N HIS A 348 16.58 14.90 2.89
CA HIS A 348 16.94 14.51 4.26
C HIS A 348 16.96 13.00 4.44
N MET A 349 15.97 12.31 3.90
CA MET A 349 15.90 10.85 3.95
C MET A 349 17.07 10.20 3.18
N ASN A 350 17.45 10.73 2.02
CA ASN A 350 18.62 10.28 1.25
C ASN A 350 19.93 10.46 2.00
N THR A 351 20.08 11.55 2.78
CA THR A 351 21.27 11.76 3.63
C THR A 351 21.48 10.58 4.58
N TYR A 352 20.41 10.04 5.17
CA TYR A 352 20.51 8.89 6.06
C TYR A 352 20.71 7.57 5.31
N LEU A 353 20.18 7.43 4.09
CA LEU A 353 20.52 6.31 3.21
C LEU A 353 22.01 6.24 2.89
N GLU A 354 22.64 7.38 2.69
CA GLU A 354 24.09 7.48 2.45
C GLU A 354 24.90 7.20 3.72
N LYS A 355 24.53 7.82 4.85
CA LYS A 355 25.24 7.68 6.14
C LYS A 355 25.19 6.27 6.70
N LEU A 356 24.05 5.58 6.62
CA LEU A 356 23.93 4.19 7.08
C LEU A 356 24.60 3.20 6.14
N GLY A 357 24.80 3.58 4.88
CA GLY A 357 25.41 2.70 3.88
C GLY A 357 24.53 1.52 3.48
N PRO A 358 25.07 0.51 2.79
CA PRO A 358 24.33 -0.66 2.32
C PRO A 358 23.93 -1.60 3.46
N ILE A 359 22.83 -2.34 3.25
CA ILE A 359 22.44 -3.45 4.12
C ILE A 359 23.48 -4.57 3.93
N THR A 360 23.99 -5.12 5.02
CA THR A 360 24.95 -6.23 4.98
C THR A 360 24.22 -7.56 5.00
N TYR A 361 24.48 -8.39 3.98
CA TYR A 361 23.92 -9.73 3.86
C TYR A 361 25.01 -10.80 4.05
N THR A 362 24.60 -11.98 4.52
CA THR A 362 25.46 -13.16 4.66
C THR A 362 25.52 -13.97 3.37
N GLU A 363 26.49 -14.86 3.24
CA GLU A 363 26.57 -15.79 2.10
C GLU A 363 25.33 -16.69 1.98
N GLN A 364 24.71 -17.03 3.10
CA GLN A 364 23.46 -17.80 3.11
C GLN A 364 22.29 -17.00 2.52
N GLU A 365 22.19 -15.71 2.82
CA GLU A 365 21.18 -14.82 2.25
C GLU A 365 21.41 -14.59 0.74
N TYR A 366 22.63 -14.47 0.30
CA TYR A 366 22.92 -14.41 -1.14
C TYR A 366 22.55 -15.71 -1.86
N THR A 367 22.82 -16.87 -1.24
CA THR A 367 22.42 -18.19 -1.76
C THR A 367 20.89 -18.32 -1.82
N TYR A 368 20.19 -17.89 -0.77
CA TYR A 368 18.73 -17.86 -0.72
C TYR A 368 18.17 -16.99 -1.86
N ALA A 369 18.67 -15.78 -2.02
CA ALA A 369 18.24 -14.90 -3.09
C ALA A 369 18.54 -15.47 -4.49
N GLN A 370 19.68 -16.16 -4.66
CA GLN A 370 20.03 -16.83 -5.92
C GLN A 370 19.01 -17.93 -6.29
N ASN A 371 18.54 -18.71 -5.30
CA ASN A 371 17.52 -19.73 -5.52
C ASN A 371 16.22 -19.12 -6.04
N PHE A 372 15.79 -17.99 -5.49
CA PHE A 372 14.61 -17.28 -5.99
C PHE A 372 14.82 -16.67 -7.36
N GLN A 373 16.00 -16.13 -7.67
CA GLN A 373 16.32 -15.67 -9.02
C GLN A 373 16.27 -16.79 -10.06
N GLN A 374 16.73 -17.99 -9.70
CA GLN A 374 16.65 -19.16 -10.59
C GLN A 374 15.20 -19.57 -10.88
N ALA A 375 14.30 -19.39 -9.88
CA ALA A 375 12.87 -19.67 -9.98
C ALA A 375 12.07 -18.60 -10.72
N LEU A 376 12.66 -17.49 -11.12
CA LEU A 376 12.01 -16.47 -11.96
C LEU A 376 11.64 -17.04 -13.32
N SER A 377 10.51 -16.62 -13.88
CA SER A 377 10.16 -16.92 -15.26
C SER A 377 11.17 -16.30 -16.24
N ASP A 378 11.24 -16.86 -17.46
CA ASP A 378 12.08 -16.26 -18.52
C ASP A 378 11.66 -14.83 -18.85
N GLN A 379 10.37 -14.50 -18.69
CA GLN A 379 9.88 -13.15 -18.90
C GLN A 379 10.36 -12.19 -17.79
N ASP A 380 10.33 -12.61 -16.52
CA ASP A 380 10.82 -11.80 -15.40
C ASP A 380 12.33 -11.57 -15.52
N LYS A 381 13.08 -12.62 -15.85
CA LYS A 381 14.54 -12.52 -16.13
C LYS A 381 14.85 -11.50 -17.21
N LYS A 382 14.04 -11.42 -18.27
CA LYS A 382 14.20 -10.42 -19.34
C LYS A 382 13.94 -8.99 -18.90
N GLN A 383 13.15 -8.78 -17.82
CA GLN A 383 12.87 -7.46 -17.28
C GLN A 383 13.95 -6.94 -16.32
N LEU A 384 14.78 -7.82 -15.73
CA LEU A 384 15.84 -7.45 -14.80
C LEU A 384 16.72 -6.28 -15.26
N PRO A 385 17.22 -6.25 -16.53
CA PRO A 385 18.04 -5.13 -16.99
C PRO A 385 17.29 -3.80 -17.03
N ALA A 386 15.97 -3.81 -17.28
CA ALA A 386 15.16 -2.61 -17.27
C ALA A 386 14.94 -2.11 -15.84
N ILE A 387 14.63 -3.00 -14.92
CA ILE A 387 14.51 -2.70 -13.49
C ILE A 387 15.82 -2.13 -12.95
N ALA A 388 16.95 -2.79 -13.22
CA ALA A 388 18.25 -2.31 -12.78
C ALA A 388 18.59 -0.91 -13.33
N ARG A 389 18.25 -0.62 -14.60
CA ARG A 389 18.46 0.71 -15.18
C ARG A 389 17.59 1.78 -14.50
N ASP A 390 16.35 1.46 -14.17
CA ASP A 390 15.43 2.40 -13.50
C ASP A 390 15.97 2.81 -12.13
N TYR A 391 16.46 1.83 -11.35
CA TYR A 391 16.97 2.08 -10.00
C TYR A 391 18.41 2.62 -9.95
N PHE A 392 19.30 2.17 -10.83
CA PHE A 392 20.75 2.37 -10.70
C PHE A 392 21.37 3.16 -11.85
N GLY A 393 20.62 3.48 -12.90
CA GLY A 393 21.11 4.26 -14.04
C GLY A 393 22.42 3.68 -14.62
N PRO A 394 23.52 4.47 -14.67
CA PRO A 394 24.81 4.00 -15.20
C PRO A 394 25.39 2.78 -14.46
N ASN A 395 25.02 2.59 -13.19
CA ASN A 395 25.52 1.50 -12.35
C ASN A 395 24.69 0.20 -12.49
N ALA A 396 23.71 0.16 -13.38
CA ALA A 396 22.82 -1.00 -13.58
C ALA A 396 23.58 -2.31 -13.84
N THR A 397 24.63 -2.27 -14.66
CA THR A 397 25.44 -3.46 -15.00
C THR A 397 26.13 -4.03 -13.76
N GLU A 398 26.60 -3.18 -12.85
CA GLU A 398 27.23 -3.62 -11.60
C GLU A 398 26.19 -4.18 -10.64
N ALA A 399 25.04 -3.50 -10.51
CA ALA A 399 23.93 -3.96 -9.69
C ALA A 399 23.42 -5.36 -10.12
N MET A 400 23.38 -5.64 -11.41
CA MET A 400 22.94 -6.93 -11.96
C MET A 400 23.87 -8.11 -11.65
N LYS A 401 25.08 -7.87 -11.16
CA LYS A 401 25.96 -8.94 -10.67
C LYS A 401 25.54 -9.47 -9.30
N LYS A 402 24.59 -8.82 -8.65
CA LYS A 402 24.12 -9.13 -7.30
C LYS A 402 22.76 -9.83 -7.33
N THR A 403 22.58 -10.78 -6.42
CA THR A 403 21.31 -11.52 -6.25
C THR A 403 20.31 -10.75 -5.38
N ILE A 404 20.78 -9.75 -4.65
CA ILE A 404 19.99 -8.72 -3.99
C ILE A 404 20.51 -7.40 -4.54
N PHE A 405 19.62 -6.51 -4.95
CA PHE A 405 20.08 -5.19 -5.40
C PHE A 405 20.54 -4.38 -4.20
N GLU A 406 21.86 -4.45 -3.96
CA GLU A 406 22.50 -3.61 -2.96
C GLU A 406 22.41 -2.15 -3.40
N PRO A 407 22.13 -1.27 -2.45
CA PRO A 407 21.91 0.12 -2.77
C PRO A 407 23.21 0.79 -3.23
N ILE A 408 23.16 1.25 -4.43
CA ILE A 408 24.13 2.17 -5.01
C ILE A 408 23.54 3.56 -4.85
N ALA A 409 24.38 4.53 -4.54
CA ALA A 409 23.99 5.91 -4.29
C ALA A 409 22.96 6.39 -5.33
N TYR A 410 21.84 6.82 -4.85
CA TYR A 410 20.73 7.31 -5.63
C TYR A 410 20.98 8.76 -6.10
N GLN A 411 20.55 9.06 -7.33
CA GLN A 411 20.45 10.43 -7.80
C GLN A 411 19.01 10.93 -7.55
N ASN A 412 18.88 12.05 -6.84
CA ASN A 412 17.59 12.64 -6.49
C ASN A 412 16.95 13.31 -7.72
N LEU A 413 16.62 12.49 -8.73
CA LEU A 413 15.96 12.94 -9.96
C LEU A 413 14.46 12.65 -9.85
N TYR A 414 13.62 13.61 -10.27
CA TYR A 414 12.20 13.41 -10.40
C TYR A 414 11.90 12.23 -11.35
N SER A 415 11.06 11.30 -10.90
CA SER A 415 10.69 10.12 -11.67
C SER A 415 9.22 9.78 -11.47
N ASP A 416 8.45 9.75 -12.55
CA ASP A 416 7.06 9.30 -12.51
C ASP A 416 6.99 7.79 -12.27
N LEU A 417 6.37 7.42 -11.16
CA LEU A 417 6.14 6.04 -10.79
C LEU A 417 4.93 5.49 -11.55
N LYS A 418 5.01 4.23 -11.96
CA LYS A 418 3.99 3.62 -12.83
C LYS A 418 2.81 3.01 -12.07
N TYR A 419 2.87 2.96 -10.75
CA TYR A 419 1.84 2.43 -9.87
C TYR A 419 0.98 3.53 -9.25
N SER A 420 -0.04 3.14 -8.50
CA SER A 420 -0.91 4.01 -7.72
C SER A 420 -0.81 3.62 -6.26
N THR A 421 -0.91 4.57 -5.34
CA THR A 421 -1.04 4.36 -3.90
C THR A 421 -1.93 5.43 -3.29
N ASP A 422 -2.66 5.10 -2.25
CA ASP A 422 -3.51 6.03 -1.51
C ASP A 422 -2.72 6.98 -0.58
N VAL A 423 -1.38 6.80 -0.46
CA VAL A 423 -0.45 7.81 0.08
C VAL A 423 -0.54 9.11 -0.73
N GLY A 424 -0.94 9.02 -2.01
CA GLY A 424 -1.22 10.16 -2.86
C GLY A 424 -2.18 11.14 -2.18
N ASP A 425 -3.29 10.67 -1.62
CA ASP A 425 -4.29 11.54 -0.99
C ASP A 425 -3.74 12.29 0.23
N VAL A 426 -2.90 11.64 1.04
CA VAL A 426 -2.20 12.27 2.17
C VAL A 426 -1.29 13.39 1.68
N SER A 427 -0.56 13.16 0.59
CA SER A 427 0.45 14.08 0.07
C SER A 427 -0.10 15.42 -0.47
N TRP A 428 -1.40 15.47 -0.80
CA TRP A 428 -2.06 16.71 -1.21
C TRP A 428 -2.29 17.68 -0.06
N ILE A 429 -2.26 17.21 1.19
CA ILE A 429 -2.56 18.03 2.37
C ILE A 429 -1.41 18.09 3.37
N VAL A 430 -0.47 17.12 3.30
CA VAL A 430 0.67 17.02 4.22
C VAL A 430 1.93 16.77 3.41
N PRO A 431 3.05 17.52 3.64
CA PRO A 431 4.34 17.17 3.04
C PRO A 431 4.68 15.71 3.31
N THR A 432 4.85 14.92 2.24
CA THR A 432 4.96 13.46 2.34
C THR A 432 6.17 12.95 1.57
N VAL A 433 6.86 11.95 2.11
CA VAL A 433 7.93 11.21 1.44
C VAL A 433 7.71 9.71 1.51
N HIS A 434 8.04 9.04 0.42
CA HIS A 434 7.94 7.59 0.26
C HIS A 434 9.35 7.01 0.10
N LEU A 435 9.71 6.07 0.98
CA LEU A 435 11.01 5.38 0.98
C LEU A 435 10.87 3.98 0.39
N ASN A 436 11.69 3.62 -0.58
CA ASN A 436 11.81 2.26 -1.09
C ASN A 436 13.03 1.56 -0.50
N ILE A 437 12.86 0.31 -0.05
CA ILE A 437 13.93 -0.52 0.52
C ILE A 437 13.87 -1.94 -0.05
N PRO A 438 15.02 -2.55 -0.44
CA PRO A 438 15.05 -3.92 -0.92
C PRO A 438 14.74 -4.90 0.22
N THR A 439 13.77 -5.77 -0.01
CA THR A 439 13.31 -6.80 0.93
C THR A 439 13.24 -8.19 0.29
N PHE A 440 13.58 -8.29 -0.99
CA PHE A 440 13.46 -9.50 -1.80
C PHE A 440 14.70 -9.70 -2.67
N ALA A 441 14.86 -10.92 -3.19
CA ALA A 441 15.81 -11.21 -4.25
C ALA A 441 15.55 -10.32 -5.48
N ALA A 442 16.62 -9.88 -6.13
CA ALA A 442 16.54 -9.05 -7.33
C ALA A 442 15.70 -9.71 -8.42
N GLY A 443 14.73 -8.98 -8.94
CA GLY A 443 13.79 -9.44 -9.96
C GLY A 443 12.49 -10.03 -9.43
N THR A 444 12.32 -10.14 -8.11
CA THR A 444 11.03 -10.54 -7.52
C THR A 444 9.99 -9.46 -7.82
N ALA A 445 8.96 -9.81 -8.57
CA ALA A 445 7.84 -8.91 -8.82
C ALA A 445 6.95 -8.80 -7.57
N LEU A 446 6.46 -7.61 -7.27
CA LEU A 446 5.36 -7.44 -6.31
C LEU A 446 4.10 -8.10 -6.85
N HIS A 447 3.13 -8.39 -5.97
CA HIS A 447 1.90 -9.13 -6.29
C HIS A 447 2.16 -10.53 -6.88
N SER A 448 3.26 -11.16 -6.48
CA SER A 448 3.63 -12.50 -6.89
C SER A 448 3.74 -13.45 -5.70
N TRP A 449 3.62 -14.75 -5.97
CA TRP A 449 3.87 -15.77 -4.96
C TRP A 449 5.32 -15.74 -4.44
N GLN A 450 6.26 -15.32 -5.29
CA GLN A 450 7.67 -15.19 -4.90
C GLN A 450 7.85 -14.11 -3.82
N ALA A 451 7.14 -12.99 -3.91
CA ALA A 451 7.16 -11.95 -2.89
C ALA A 451 6.59 -12.48 -1.56
N VAL A 452 5.45 -13.19 -1.61
CA VAL A 452 4.87 -13.80 -0.41
C VAL A 452 5.82 -14.81 0.22
N ALA A 453 6.43 -15.70 -0.60
CA ALA A 453 7.36 -16.72 -0.10
C ALA A 453 8.56 -16.13 0.64
N GLN A 454 9.05 -14.97 0.21
CA GLN A 454 10.21 -14.30 0.81
C GLN A 454 9.87 -13.37 1.98
N GLY A 455 8.58 -13.10 2.23
CA GLY A 455 8.12 -12.11 3.22
C GLY A 455 8.52 -12.38 4.67
N ARG A 456 8.94 -13.60 5.02
CA ARG A 456 9.44 -14.00 6.35
C ARG A 456 10.95 -14.20 6.40
N SER A 457 11.66 -13.96 5.30
CA SER A 457 13.11 -14.17 5.22
C SER A 457 13.88 -13.16 6.09
N THR A 458 15.11 -13.52 6.43
CA THR A 458 16.02 -12.58 7.11
C THR A 458 16.36 -11.38 6.21
N ILE A 459 16.31 -11.52 4.88
CA ILE A 459 16.45 -10.43 3.92
C ILE A 459 15.31 -9.43 4.10
N ALA A 460 14.06 -9.92 4.15
CA ALA A 460 12.88 -9.09 4.36
C ALA A 460 12.94 -8.34 5.70
N HIS A 461 13.29 -9.05 6.78
CA HIS A 461 13.40 -8.43 8.11
C HIS A 461 14.54 -7.40 8.18
N LYS A 462 15.69 -7.62 7.53
CA LYS A 462 16.78 -6.64 7.46
C LYS A 462 16.34 -5.38 6.72
N GLY A 463 15.63 -5.52 5.59
CA GLY A 463 15.07 -4.40 4.85
C GLY A 463 14.06 -3.61 5.70
N MET A 464 13.15 -4.29 6.39
CA MET A 464 12.17 -3.70 7.31
C MET A 464 12.83 -2.87 8.42
N LEU A 465 13.82 -3.43 9.10
CA LEU A 465 14.55 -2.73 10.19
C LEU A 465 15.39 -1.57 9.66
N TYR A 466 15.93 -1.71 8.46
CA TYR A 466 16.67 -0.63 7.81
C TYR A 466 15.73 0.54 7.45
N ALA A 467 14.54 0.26 6.91
CA ALA A 467 13.51 1.27 6.66
C ALA A 467 13.10 1.98 7.95
N ALA A 468 12.91 1.23 9.05
CA ALA A 468 12.60 1.78 10.35
C ALA A 468 13.65 2.78 10.85
N LYS A 469 14.94 2.47 10.68
CA LYS A 469 16.05 3.36 11.03
C LYS A 469 16.02 4.65 10.23
N ILE A 470 15.85 4.56 8.90
CA ILE A 470 15.81 5.73 8.03
C ILE A 470 14.64 6.65 8.39
N MET A 471 13.44 6.09 8.58
CA MET A 471 12.26 6.89 8.94
C MET A 471 12.42 7.55 10.31
N ALA A 472 12.92 6.83 11.32
CA ALA A 472 13.14 7.39 12.66
C ALA A 472 14.18 8.54 12.65
N LEU A 473 15.28 8.36 11.93
CA LEU A 473 16.33 9.37 11.79
C LEU A 473 15.84 10.61 11.02
N THR A 474 15.09 10.40 9.94
CA THR A 474 14.48 11.51 9.21
C THR A 474 13.50 12.28 10.10
N ALA A 475 12.59 11.60 10.77
CA ALA A 475 11.63 12.23 11.67
C ALA A 475 12.30 13.00 12.82
N MET A 476 13.41 12.48 13.35
CA MET A 476 14.22 13.14 14.38
C MET A 476 14.69 14.52 13.95
N ASP A 477 15.21 14.66 12.72
CA ASP A 477 15.68 15.97 12.22
C ASP A 477 14.57 17.01 12.22
N PHE A 478 13.38 16.62 11.78
CA PHE A 478 12.21 17.52 11.72
C PHE A 478 11.64 17.83 13.11
N LEU A 479 11.77 16.92 14.09
CA LEU A 479 11.45 17.20 15.49
C LEU A 479 12.42 18.22 16.12
N GLN A 480 13.71 18.16 15.76
CA GLN A 480 14.74 19.03 16.32
C GLN A 480 14.82 20.39 15.62
N THR A 481 14.36 20.49 14.36
CA THR A 481 14.55 21.66 13.52
C THR A 481 13.21 22.15 12.93
N PRO A 482 12.44 22.97 13.67
CA PRO A 482 11.12 23.46 13.20
C PRO A 482 11.17 24.16 11.83
N LYS A 483 12.30 24.77 11.49
CA LYS A 483 12.49 25.43 10.20
C LYS A 483 12.35 24.47 9.02
N LEU A 484 12.81 23.22 9.14
CA LEU A 484 12.66 22.20 8.10
C LEU A 484 11.20 21.87 7.84
N VAL A 485 10.37 21.87 8.89
CA VAL A 485 8.92 21.64 8.76
C VAL A 485 8.26 22.78 7.98
N GLU A 486 8.64 24.03 8.29
CA GLU A 486 8.13 25.21 7.58
C GLU A 486 8.54 25.18 6.10
N ASP A 487 9.79 24.83 5.81
CA ASP A 487 10.31 24.76 4.45
C ASP A 487 9.62 23.64 3.63
N ALA A 488 9.40 22.45 4.22
CA ALA A 488 8.67 21.37 3.59
C ALA A 488 7.19 21.76 3.28
N LYS A 489 6.53 22.47 4.21
CA LYS A 489 5.17 22.97 3.98
C LYS A 489 5.12 24.04 2.88
N LYS A 490 6.10 24.92 2.86
CA LYS A 490 6.22 25.94 1.82
C LYS A 490 6.40 25.29 0.44
N GLU A 491 7.28 24.28 0.34
CA GLU A 491 7.46 23.52 -0.90
C GLU A 491 6.15 22.90 -1.38
N LEU A 492 5.35 22.29 -0.48
CA LEU A 492 4.06 21.69 -0.86
C LEU A 492 3.12 22.77 -1.45
N VAL A 493 3.01 23.93 -0.81
CA VAL A 493 2.17 25.04 -1.31
C VAL A 493 2.64 25.52 -2.68
N GLU A 494 3.96 25.64 -2.88
CA GLU A 494 4.55 26.05 -4.16
C GLU A 494 4.31 25.00 -5.25
N THR A 495 4.43 23.70 -4.90
CA THR A 495 4.20 22.59 -5.84
C THR A 495 2.74 22.49 -6.27
N LEU A 496 1.80 22.76 -5.36
CA LEU A 496 0.37 22.76 -5.66
C LEU A 496 -0.07 23.95 -6.52
N ASP A 497 0.69 25.04 -6.56
CA ASP A 497 0.43 26.23 -7.40
C ASP A 497 -1.04 26.70 -7.35
N GLY A 498 -1.62 26.70 -6.16
CA GLY A 498 -3.02 27.09 -5.94
C GLY A 498 -4.04 25.97 -6.18
N GLU A 499 -3.64 24.79 -6.63
CA GLU A 499 -4.52 23.62 -6.66
C GLU A 499 -4.88 23.20 -5.22
N THR A 500 -6.11 22.72 -5.02
CA THR A 500 -6.58 22.20 -3.73
C THR A 500 -6.86 20.72 -3.84
N TYR A 501 -6.74 20.00 -2.73
CA TYR A 501 -7.08 18.58 -2.70
C TYR A 501 -8.49 18.32 -3.25
N PRO A 502 -8.62 17.59 -4.36
CA PRO A 502 -9.89 17.48 -5.08
C PRO A 502 -10.88 16.50 -4.43
N ASN A 503 -10.55 15.90 -3.32
CA ASN A 503 -11.25 14.79 -2.65
C ASN A 503 -11.92 13.84 -3.68
N PRO A 504 -11.29 12.74 -4.05
CA PRO A 504 -11.78 11.89 -5.12
C PRO A 504 -12.97 11.00 -4.71
N LEU A 505 -13.19 10.81 -3.40
CA LEU A 505 -14.26 9.96 -2.87
C LEU A 505 -15.59 10.73 -2.79
N PRO A 506 -16.73 10.12 -3.18
CA PRO A 506 -18.05 10.62 -2.84
C PRO A 506 -18.21 10.80 -1.32
N LYS A 507 -18.94 11.85 -0.89
CA LYS A 507 -19.12 12.15 0.55
C LYS A 507 -19.86 11.07 1.32
N ASP A 508 -20.75 10.36 0.66
CA ASP A 508 -21.62 9.31 1.17
C ASP A 508 -21.04 7.90 0.98
N LEU A 509 -19.86 7.79 0.35
CA LEU A 509 -19.20 6.50 0.21
C LEU A 509 -18.64 6.05 1.56
N ASN A 510 -19.04 4.86 2.00
CA ASN A 510 -18.50 4.18 3.16
C ASN A 510 -17.48 3.12 2.72
N PRO A 511 -16.48 2.80 3.58
CA PRO A 511 -15.62 1.65 3.37
C PRO A 511 -16.45 0.37 3.24
N GLU A 512 -16.25 -0.39 2.18
CA GLU A 512 -17.01 -1.62 1.89
C GLU A 512 -16.09 -2.78 1.52
N ILE A 513 -16.48 -3.97 1.94
CA ILE A 513 -15.95 -5.23 1.41
C ILE A 513 -16.71 -5.55 0.13
N TRP A 514 -16.04 -5.56 -1.03
CA TRP A 514 -16.63 -5.84 -2.34
C TRP A 514 -15.80 -6.83 -3.16
#